data_b3337e027efcb997b3b74ce715c30eb1
#
_entry.id   b3337e027efcb997b3b74ce715c30eb1
#
_cell.length_a   1.000
_cell.length_b   1.000
_cell.length_c   1.000
_cell.angle_alpha   90.00
_cell.angle_beta   90.00
_cell.angle_gamma   90.00
#
_symmetry.space_group_name_H-M   'P 1'
#
loop_
_entity.id
_entity.type
_entity.pdbx_description
1 polymer ?
#
loop_
_entity_poly.entity_id
_entity_poly.type
_entity_poly.pdbx_seq_one_letter_code
_entity_poly.pdbx_strand_id
1 'polypeptide(L)'
;MAFKICAVGCGAMATRGHGPSFRKYAQEHPDTILAACCDLDPVKAETYRSAFGFQKYYTDLNTMLREEKPDAVSLVVPVSLTEKLSIQVMEMGFPVIMEKPPGMNRAQTLRMIEAAEKTGVFNQVSFNRRFMPIVRRFRELRKDMAGQFWQYDFFRVNRRDADFSTTTIHGIDTLKFLAGSDYRSIRFSYQSSPGNPELVPVITLDCDFVDGQRGIITFAPATGFLTERCTMHGTNQMIHATMPYHGIAGSLTGDGLLTVAQQGQVTLNEVYGETEGFFVENGFYGENAHFFDCVRAGIRPKDDIASGLQSVEIADCIRQKKEFYTP
;
A
#
# COMPACT_ATOMS: atom_id res chain seq x y z
N MET A 1 11.62 -9.77 -26.49
CA MET A 1 12.84 -9.53 -25.66
C MET A 1 12.49 -9.91 -24.24
N ALA A 2 13.49 -10.39 -23.47
CA ALA A 2 13.25 -10.74 -22.07
C ALA A 2 12.96 -9.47 -21.25
N PHE A 3 12.02 -9.56 -20.29
CA PHE A 3 11.65 -8.48 -19.38
C PHE A 3 12.48 -8.61 -18.10
N LYS A 4 13.32 -7.62 -17.82
CA LYS A 4 14.26 -7.64 -16.69
C LYS A 4 13.73 -6.85 -15.50
N ILE A 5 13.71 -7.48 -14.34
CA ILE A 5 13.34 -6.87 -13.05
C ILE A 5 14.58 -6.78 -12.16
N CYS A 6 14.79 -5.60 -11.56
CA CYS A 6 15.75 -5.41 -10.47
C CYS A 6 15.01 -5.00 -9.19
N ALA A 7 15.48 -5.49 -8.03
CA ALA A 7 14.97 -5.16 -6.71
C ALA A 7 16.01 -4.40 -5.88
N VAL A 8 15.59 -3.38 -5.15
CA VAL A 8 16.44 -2.56 -4.28
C VAL A 8 15.88 -2.59 -2.87
N GLY A 9 16.71 -2.99 -1.91
CA GLY A 9 16.33 -3.27 -0.53
C GLY A 9 15.92 -4.72 -0.35
N CYS A 10 16.66 -5.45 0.48
CA CYS A 10 16.45 -6.87 0.79
C CYS A 10 16.02 -7.09 2.24
N GLY A 11 15.27 -6.13 2.81
CA GLY A 11 14.77 -6.15 4.18
C GLY A 11 13.55 -7.05 4.38
N ALA A 12 12.96 -6.97 5.58
CA ALA A 12 11.84 -7.84 5.99
C ALA A 12 10.62 -7.74 5.07
N MET A 13 10.21 -6.51 4.65
CA MET A 13 9.06 -6.34 3.77
C MET A 13 9.36 -6.86 2.36
N ALA A 14 10.55 -6.60 1.84
CA ALA A 14 11.00 -7.17 0.58
C ALA A 14 10.93 -8.70 0.60
N THR A 15 11.42 -9.33 1.67
CA THR A 15 11.43 -10.80 1.81
C THR A 15 10.03 -11.38 1.98
N ARG A 16 9.15 -10.71 2.74
CA ARG A 16 7.82 -11.26 3.05
C ARG A 16 6.78 -11.03 1.95
N GLY A 17 6.82 -9.87 1.29
CA GLY A 17 5.80 -9.46 0.32
C GLY A 17 6.28 -9.46 -1.12
N HIS A 18 7.37 -8.73 -1.40
CA HIS A 18 7.79 -8.48 -2.79
C HIS A 18 8.57 -9.63 -3.43
N GLY A 19 9.52 -10.25 -2.73
CA GLY A 19 10.32 -11.36 -3.26
C GLY A 19 9.49 -12.55 -3.74
N PRO A 20 8.54 -13.07 -2.92
CA PRO A 20 7.60 -14.08 -3.37
C PRO A 20 6.77 -13.65 -4.59
N SER A 21 6.37 -12.36 -4.65
CA SER A 21 5.63 -11.79 -5.77
C SER A 21 6.43 -11.81 -7.06
N PHE A 22 7.70 -11.43 -7.02
CA PHE A 22 8.58 -11.46 -8.20
C PHE A 22 8.80 -12.87 -8.71
N ARG A 23 9.03 -13.82 -7.79
CA ARG A 23 9.21 -15.23 -8.16
C ARG A 23 7.94 -15.79 -8.81
N LYS A 24 6.75 -15.51 -8.25
CA LYS A 24 5.47 -15.93 -8.84
C LYS A 24 5.28 -15.29 -10.22
N TYR A 25 5.53 -13.99 -10.36
CA TYR A 25 5.41 -13.30 -11.65
C TYR A 25 6.34 -13.89 -12.72
N ALA A 26 7.59 -14.19 -12.38
CA ALA A 26 8.53 -14.83 -13.31
C ALA A 26 8.13 -16.26 -13.67
N GLN A 27 7.44 -16.99 -12.80
CA GLN A 27 6.88 -18.32 -13.11
C GLN A 27 5.70 -18.26 -14.08
N GLU A 28 4.87 -17.24 -13.95
CA GLU A 28 3.69 -17.03 -14.82
C GLU A 28 4.06 -16.38 -16.16
N HIS A 29 5.21 -15.68 -16.22
CA HIS A 29 5.73 -14.99 -17.40
C HIS A 29 7.14 -15.48 -17.72
N PRO A 30 7.31 -16.59 -18.48
CA PRO A 30 8.61 -17.25 -18.69
C PRO A 30 9.69 -16.40 -19.37
N ASP A 31 9.32 -15.30 -20.01
CA ASP A 31 10.25 -14.32 -20.58
C ASP A 31 10.76 -13.28 -19.54
N THR A 32 10.33 -13.38 -18.28
CA THR A 32 10.78 -12.51 -17.18
C THR A 32 12.09 -13.01 -16.61
N ILE A 33 13.03 -12.10 -16.44
CA ILE A 33 14.32 -12.34 -15.80
C ILE A 33 14.39 -11.51 -14.51
N LEU A 34 14.55 -12.18 -13.36
CA LEU A 34 14.94 -11.55 -12.12
C LEU A 34 16.45 -11.26 -12.19
N ALA A 35 16.81 -10.11 -12.78
CA ALA A 35 18.19 -9.83 -13.17
C ALA A 35 19.10 -9.64 -11.97
N ALA A 36 18.76 -8.73 -11.06
CA ALA A 36 19.57 -8.47 -9.88
C ALA A 36 18.77 -7.92 -8.69
N CYS A 37 19.32 -8.14 -7.50
CA CYS A 37 18.89 -7.43 -6.30
C CYS A 37 20.06 -6.61 -5.72
N CYS A 38 19.75 -5.55 -4.95
CA CYS A 38 20.72 -4.66 -4.35
C CYS A 38 20.36 -4.35 -2.90
N ASP A 39 21.32 -4.49 -2.01
CA ASP A 39 21.24 -4.01 -0.62
C ASP A 39 22.66 -3.58 -0.18
N LEU A 40 22.76 -2.56 0.68
CA LEU A 40 24.06 -2.13 1.22
C LEU A 40 24.74 -3.25 2.02
N ASP A 41 23.95 -4.15 2.60
CA ASP A 41 24.43 -5.36 3.29
C ASP A 41 24.56 -6.52 2.29
N PRO A 42 25.79 -6.95 1.95
CA PRO A 42 26.02 -8.02 0.96
C PRO A 42 25.44 -9.37 1.41
N VAL A 43 25.32 -9.62 2.72
CA VAL A 43 24.73 -10.86 3.24
C VAL A 43 23.23 -10.89 2.98
N LYS A 44 22.54 -9.76 3.21
CA LYS A 44 21.12 -9.65 2.87
C LYS A 44 20.87 -9.77 1.38
N ALA A 45 21.69 -9.09 0.56
CA ALA A 45 21.58 -9.14 -0.90
C ALA A 45 21.74 -10.57 -1.43
N GLU A 46 22.78 -11.30 -0.99
CA GLU A 46 23.00 -12.68 -1.40
C GLU A 46 21.91 -13.63 -0.91
N THR A 47 21.45 -13.48 0.33
CA THR A 47 20.35 -14.28 0.89
C THR A 47 19.08 -14.08 0.07
N TYR A 48 18.75 -12.84 -0.26
CA TYR A 48 17.58 -12.48 -1.05
C TYR A 48 17.68 -13.00 -2.48
N ARG A 49 18.86 -12.85 -3.12
CA ARG A 49 19.17 -13.41 -4.44
C ARG A 49 18.85 -14.90 -4.50
N SER A 50 19.42 -15.64 -3.55
CA SER A 50 19.27 -17.11 -3.50
C SER A 50 17.83 -17.53 -3.20
N ALA A 51 17.12 -16.82 -2.30
CA ALA A 51 15.76 -17.16 -1.90
C ALA A 51 14.75 -16.98 -3.02
N PHE A 52 14.92 -15.96 -3.87
CA PHE A 52 13.93 -15.58 -4.88
C PHE A 52 14.33 -15.82 -6.32
N GLY A 53 15.58 -16.25 -6.57
CA GLY A 53 16.05 -16.65 -7.90
C GLY A 53 16.56 -15.50 -8.76
N PHE A 54 17.03 -14.41 -8.15
CA PHE A 54 17.75 -13.38 -8.89
C PHE A 54 19.10 -13.90 -9.39
N GLN A 55 19.50 -13.47 -10.60
CA GLN A 55 20.75 -13.95 -11.21
C GLN A 55 21.98 -13.39 -10.49
N LYS A 56 21.95 -12.10 -10.10
CA LYS A 56 23.07 -11.40 -9.48
C LYS A 56 22.63 -10.63 -8.23
N TYR A 57 23.60 -10.20 -7.44
CA TYR A 57 23.38 -9.20 -6.40
C TYR A 57 24.44 -8.09 -6.48
N TYR A 58 24.08 -6.93 -5.95
CA TYR A 58 24.92 -5.74 -5.89
C TYR A 58 24.81 -5.07 -4.53
N THR A 59 25.84 -4.27 -4.20
CA THR A 59 25.84 -3.39 -3.02
C THR A 59 25.81 -1.90 -3.41
N ASP A 60 25.85 -1.60 -4.71
CA ASP A 60 25.74 -0.26 -5.26
C ASP A 60 24.65 -0.19 -6.32
N LEU A 61 23.66 0.69 -6.08
CA LEU A 61 22.50 0.88 -6.94
C LEU A 61 22.89 1.33 -8.36
N ASN A 62 23.83 2.29 -8.46
CA ASN A 62 24.19 2.86 -9.75
C ASN A 62 24.89 1.82 -10.65
N THR A 63 25.74 1.02 -10.05
CA THR A 63 26.42 -0.06 -10.76
C THR A 63 25.41 -1.08 -11.27
N MET A 64 24.47 -1.53 -10.40
CA MET A 64 23.40 -2.44 -10.79
C MET A 64 22.59 -1.90 -11.98
N LEU A 65 22.11 -0.67 -11.90
CA LEU A 65 21.26 -0.09 -12.94
C LEU A 65 22.00 0.08 -14.28
N ARG A 66 23.27 0.48 -14.25
CA ARG A 66 24.10 0.64 -15.46
C ARG A 66 24.41 -0.68 -16.15
N GLU A 67 24.69 -1.73 -15.35
CA GLU A 67 25.08 -3.04 -15.91
C GLU A 67 23.88 -3.85 -16.36
N GLU A 68 22.81 -3.90 -15.54
CA GLU A 68 21.66 -4.75 -15.83
C GLU A 68 20.67 -4.11 -16.80
N LYS A 69 20.52 -2.78 -16.80
CA LYS A 69 19.57 -2.03 -17.63
C LYS A 69 18.17 -2.64 -17.55
N PRO A 70 17.55 -2.65 -16.34
CA PRO A 70 16.26 -3.30 -16.13
C PRO A 70 15.13 -2.58 -16.85
N ASP A 71 14.08 -3.32 -17.20
CA ASP A 71 12.81 -2.77 -17.68
C ASP A 71 11.98 -2.21 -16.53
N ALA A 72 12.13 -2.76 -15.31
CA ALA A 72 11.44 -2.32 -14.11
C ALA A 72 12.32 -2.46 -12.86
N VAL A 73 12.20 -1.49 -11.95
CA VAL A 73 12.88 -1.47 -10.65
C VAL A 73 11.83 -1.48 -9.54
N SER A 74 11.99 -2.36 -8.54
CA SER A 74 11.23 -2.31 -7.30
C SER A 74 12.10 -1.76 -6.18
N LEU A 75 11.63 -0.70 -5.49
CA LEU A 75 12.35 0.01 -4.45
C LEU A 75 11.67 -0.19 -3.09
N VAL A 76 12.25 -1.02 -2.22
CA VAL A 76 11.74 -1.41 -0.91
C VAL A 76 12.75 -1.00 0.16
N VAL A 77 12.85 0.28 0.42
CA VAL A 77 13.87 0.90 1.29
C VAL A 77 13.22 1.65 2.46
N PRO A 78 13.98 1.98 3.52
CA PRO A 78 13.48 2.86 4.57
C PRO A 78 12.91 4.17 3.99
N VAL A 79 11.79 4.63 4.54
CA VAL A 79 11.04 5.79 4.05
C VAL A 79 11.91 7.06 3.90
N SER A 80 12.91 7.23 4.77
CA SER A 80 13.88 8.34 4.70
C SER A 80 14.74 8.35 3.42
N LEU A 81 14.81 7.23 2.71
CA LEU A 81 15.57 7.09 1.47
C LEU A 81 14.67 7.04 0.23
N THR A 82 13.35 6.86 0.40
CA THR A 82 12.42 6.64 -0.71
C THR A 82 12.46 7.79 -1.72
N GLU A 83 12.33 9.03 -1.27
CA GLU A 83 12.38 10.21 -2.14
C GLU A 83 13.68 10.22 -2.98
N LYS A 84 14.82 10.22 -2.29
CA LYS A 84 16.14 10.34 -2.94
C LYS A 84 16.37 9.25 -3.98
N LEU A 85 16.13 8.00 -3.60
CA LEU A 85 16.44 6.86 -4.47
C LEU A 85 15.42 6.71 -5.61
N SER A 86 14.14 7.05 -5.38
CA SER A 86 13.13 7.04 -6.46
C SER A 86 13.44 8.09 -7.52
N ILE A 87 13.78 9.32 -7.11
CA ILE A 87 14.19 10.39 -8.05
C ILE A 87 15.42 9.92 -8.84
N GLN A 88 16.43 9.38 -8.17
CA GLN A 88 17.64 8.87 -8.81
C GLN A 88 17.35 7.79 -9.86
N VAL A 89 16.47 6.82 -9.54
CA VAL A 89 16.08 5.75 -10.49
C VAL A 89 15.36 6.34 -11.69
N MET A 90 14.40 7.27 -11.46
CA MET A 90 13.66 7.94 -12.54
C MET A 90 14.57 8.80 -13.42
N GLU A 91 15.52 9.55 -12.85
CA GLU A 91 16.49 10.36 -13.60
C GLU A 91 17.45 9.52 -14.44
N MET A 92 17.70 8.28 -14.05
CA MET A 92 18.44 7.31 -14.87
C MET A 92 17.58 6.65 -15.95
N GLY A 93 16.27 6.98 -16.03
CA GLY A 93 15.36 6.53 -17.09
C GLY A 93 14.68 5.19 -16.80
N PHE A 94 14.69 4.68 -15.57
CA PHE A 94 14.11 3.37 -15.26
C PHE A 94 12.73 3.49 -14.61
N PRO A 95 11.71 2.74 -15.12
CA PRO A 95 10.42 2.58 -14.46
C PRO A 95 10.58 2.04 -13.03
N VAL A 96 9.83 2.63 -12.06
CA VAL A 96 10.01 2.30 -10.65
C VAL A 96 8.69 2.13 -9.91
N ILE A 97 8.54 1.01 -9.20
CA ILE A 97 7.55 0.84 -8.14
C ILE A 97 8.25 1.02 -6.79
N MET A 98 7.68 1.81 -5.91
CA MET A 98 8.28 2.13 -4.61
C MET A 98 7.33 1.88 -3.44
N GLU A 99 7.90 1.47 -2.29
CA GLU A 99 7.13 1.34 -1.06
C GLU A 99 6.52 2.69 -0.60
N LYS A 100 5.33 2.55 0.02
CA LYS A 100 4.66 3.67 0.68
C LYS A 100 5.36 4.06 2.00
N PRO A 101 5.24 5.31 2.44
CA PRO A 101 4.74 6.47 1.70
C PRO A 101 5.75 6.94 0.64
N PRO A 102 5.30 7.50 -0.48
CA PRO A 102 6.21 8.03 -1.50
C PRO A 102 7.03 9.22 -1.01
N GLY A 103 6.61 9.84 0.08
CA GLY A 103 7.32 10.91 0.79
C GLY A 103 6.72 11.07 2.19
N MET A 104 7.43 11.75 3.07
CA MET A 104 6.96 12.00 4.45
C MET A 104 6.04 13.22 4.55
N ASN A 105 6.01 14.07 3.54
CA ASN A 105 5.18 15.27 3.49
C ASN A 105 4.94 15.69 2.04
N ARG A 106 4.05 16.69 1.88
CA ARG A 106 3.70 17.27 0.57
C ARG A 106 4.93 17.67 -0.24
N ALA A 107 5.89 18.36 0.37
CA ALA A 107 7.05 18.90 -0.37
C ALA A 107 7.92 17.79 -0.97
N GLN A 108 8.18 16.72 -0.22
CA GLN A 108 8.92 15.55 -0.72
C GLN A 108 8.17 14.88 -1.87
N THR A 109 6.87 14.64 -1.70
CA THR A 109 6.04 13.98 -2.72
C THR A 109 5.97 14.82 -4.00
N LEU A 110 5.86 16.16 -3.89
CA LEU A 110 5.85 17.05 -5.06
C LEU A 110 7.17 17.00 -5.84
N ARG A 111 8.32 16.95 -5.17
CA ARG A 111 9.62 16.79 -5.87
C ARG A 111 9.71 15.45 -6.63
N MET A 112 9.13 14.40 -6.06
CA MET A 112 9.07 13.11 -6.77
C MET A 112 8.13 13.15 -7.97
N ILE A 113 6.98 13.85 -7.86
CA ILE A 113 6.05 14.06 -8.98
C ILE A 113 6.75 14.87 -10.09
N GLU A 114 7.43 15.96 -9.74
CA GLU A 114 8.20 16.77 -10.68
C GLU A 114 9.26 15.95 -11.42
N ALA A 115 10.00 15.11 -10.71
CA ALA A 115 10.99 14.22 -11.31
C ALA A 115 10.33 13.21 -12.27
N ALA A 116 9.18 12.64 -11.89
CA ALA A 116 8.43 11.72 -12.74
C ALA A 116 7.89 12.41 -14.01
N GLU A 117 7.38 13.62 -13.90
CA GLU A 117 6.92 14.43 -15.04
C GLU A 117 8.07 14.80 -15.98
N LYS A 118 9.18 15.29 -15.42
CA LYS A 118 10.38 15.68 -16.18
C LYS A 118 10.99 14.53 -16.96
N THR A 119 11.02 13.34 -16.37
CA THR A 119 11.63 12.17 -17.02
C THR A 119 10.65 11.40 -17.90
N GLY A 120 9.35 11.55 -17.69
CA GLY A 120 8.30 10.79 -18.36
C GLY A 120 8.26 9.31 -17.97
N VAL A 121 9.06 8.88 -17.00
CA VAL A 121 9.21 7.49 -16.57
C VAL A 121 7.97 7.01 -15.83
N PHE A 122 7.58 5.76 -16.05
CA PHE A 122 6.47 5.13 -15.34
C PHE A 122 6.84 4.89 -13.89
N ASN A 123 5.92 5.24 -13.01
CA ASN A 123 6.09 5.02 -11.58
C ASN A 123 4.78 4.52 -10.95
N GLN A 124 4.90 3.81 -9.83
CA GLN A 124 3.79 3.34 -9.01
C GLN A 124 4.17 3.35 -7.55
N VAL A 125 3.22 3.67 -6.66
CA VAL A 125 3.39 3.52 -5.21
C VAL A 125 2.76 2.22 -4.76
N SER A 126 3.45 1.47 -3.91
CA SER A 126 2.99 0.21 -3.33
C SER A 126 1.94 0.45 -2.24
N PHE A 127 0.75 0.88 -2.66
CA PHE A 127 -0.45 0.84 -1.83
C PHE A 127 -1.11 -0.54 -1.95
N ASN A 128 -0.48 -1.54 -1.38
CA ASN A 128 -0.83 -2.95 -1.52
C ASN A 128 -2.31 -3.25 -1.29
N ARG A 129 -2.98 -2.50 -0.39
CA ARG A 129 -4.41 -2.69 -0.10
C ARG A 129 -5.32 -2.45 -1.30
N ARG A 130 -4.97 -1.56 -2.21
CA ARG A 130 -5.70 -1.35 -3.47
C ARG A 130 -5.74 -2.62 -4.34
N PHE A 131 -4.82 -3.56 -4.08
CA PHE A 131 -4.63 -4.80 -4.83
C PHE A 131 -5.02 -6.06 -4.05
N MET A 132 -5.47 -5.95 -2.80
CA MET A 132 -6.04 -7.07 -2.07
C MET A 132 -7.28 -7.60 -2.80
N PRO A 133 -7.42 -8.92 -3.03
CA PRO A 133 -8.58 -9.47 -3.75
C PRO A 133 -9.92 -9.02 -3.16
N ILE A 134 -10.05 -9.05 -1.84
CA ILE A 134 -11.28 -8.61 -1.14
C ILE A 134 -11.58 -7.11 -1.36
N VAL A 135 -10.56 -6.24 -1.38
CA VAL A 135 -10.73 -4.79 -1.61
C VAL A 135 -11.14 -4.52 -3.06
N ARG A 136 -10.57 -5.24 -4.01
CA ARG A 136 -10.95 -5.14 -5.42
C ARG A 136 -12.39 -5.62 -5.62
N ARG A 137 -12.78 -6.73 -5.00
CA ARG A 137 -14.15 -7.23 -5.07
C ARG A 137 -15.15 -6.25 -4.43
N PHE A 138 -14.81 -5.69 -3.28
CA PHE A 138 -15.62 -4.62 -2.67
C PHE A 138 -15.84 -3.46 -3.65
N ARG A 139 -14.78 -3.00 -4.31
CA ARG A 139 -14.83 -1.89 -5.25
C ARG A 139 -15.69 -2.20 -6.49
N GLU A 140 -15.69 -3.44 -6.96
CA GLU A 140 -16.57 -3.89 -8.05
C GLU A 140 -18.04 -3.81 -7.64
N LEU A 141 -18.39 -4.41 -6.49
CA LEU A 141 -19.75 -4.45 -5.97
C LEU A 141 -20.30 -3.04 -5.68
N ARG A 142 -19.41 -2.12 -5.23
CA ARG A 142 -19.80 -0.75 -4.97
C ARG A 142 -20.26 0.02 -6.21
N LYS A 143 -19.82 -0.34 -7.42
CA LYS A 143 -20.18 0.40 -8.65
C LYS A 143 -21.69 0.51 -8.85
N ASP A 144 -22.44 -0.49 -8.40
CA ASP A 144 -23.88 -0.58 -8.55
C ASP A 144 -24.64 -0.05 -7.30
N MET A 145 -23.92 0.54 -6.35
CA MET A 145 -24.46 0.98 -5.06
C MET A 145 -24.03 2.42 -4.75
N ALA A 146 -24.99 3.27 -4.38
CA ALA A 146 -24.70 4.62 -3.92
C ALA A 146 -24.28 4.61 -2.45
N GLY A 147 -22.99 4.75 -2.17
CA GLY A 147 -22.45 4.91 -0.83
C GLY A 147 -22.82 6.29 -0.27
N GLN A 148 -23.20 6.35 1.00
CA GLN A 148 -23.53 7.59 1.72
C GLN A 148 -22.61 7.80 2.92
N PHE A 149 -22.31 6.70 3.62
CA PHE A 149 -21.52 6.74 4.85
C PHE A 149 -20.55 5.55 4.91
N TRP A 150 -19.32 5.83 5.39
CA TRP A 150 -18.24 4.87 5.51
C TRP A 150 -17.78 4.74 6.96
N GLN A 151 -17.48 3.51 7.36
CA GLN A 151 -16.75 3.20 8.60
C GLN A 151 -15.51 2.38 8.25
N TYR A 152 -14.35 2.80 8.73
CA TYR A 152 -13.10 2.09 8.54
C TYR A 152 -12.39 1.93 9.87
N ASP A 153 -12.20 0.70 10.32
CA ASP A 153 -11.50 0.38 11.56
C ASP A 153 -10.14 -0.23 11.24
N PHE A 154 -9.12 0.36 11.82
CA PHE A 154 -7.73 -0.05 11.67
C PHE A 154 -7.13 -0.31 13.05
N PHE A 155 -7.31 -1.53 13.58
CA PHE A 155 -6.93 -1.90 14.92
C PHE A 155 -5.62 -2.69 14.90
N ARG A 156 -4.74 -2.38 15.84
CA ARG A 156 -3.43 -3.03 15.99
C ARG A 156 -3.18 -3.39 17.44
N VAL A 157 -2.17 -4.24 17.67
CA VAL A 157 -1.80 -4.70 19.01
C VAL A 157 -0.53 -4.00 19.44
N ASN A 158 -0.54 -3.35 20.60
CA ASN A 158 0.61 -2.82 21.33
C ASN A 158 1.61 -2.01 20.47
N ARG A 159 1.08 -1.13 19.60
CA ARG A 159 1.95 -0.27 18.77
C ARG A 159 2.55 0.87 19.58
N ARG A 160 3.86 1.07 19.38
CA ARG A 160 4.68 2.11 20.03
C ARG A 160 5.52 2.86 19.01
N ASP A 161 5.07 2.94 17.77
CA ASP A 161 5.82 3.57 16.68
C ASP A 161 6.07 5.04 16.99
N ALA A 162 7.29 5.47 16.85
CA ALA A 162 7.67 6.89 16.97
C ALA A 162 6.92 7.75 15.93
N ASP A 163 6.67 7.20 14.75
CA ASP A 163 5.86 7.81 13.71
C ASP A 163 4.81 6.81 13.18
N PHE A 164 3.61 6.85 13.76
CA PHE A 164 2.50 6.01 13.36
C PHE A 164 1.84 6.47 12.05
N SER A 165 2.15 7.67 11.56
CA SER A 165 1.60 8.21 10.31
C SER A 165 1.92 7.33 9.10
N THR A 166 3.09 6.70 9.07
CA THR A 166 3.51 5.74 8.04
C THR A 166 2.66 4.46 8.03
N THR A 167 1.93 4.21 9.11
CA THR A 167 0.99 3.09 9.23
C THR A 167 -0.44 3.54 8.94
N THR A 168 -0.87 4.72 9.43
CA THR A 168 -2.23 5.23 9.19
C THR A 168 -2.50 5.51 7.72
N ILE A 169 -1.48 5.82 6.93
CA ILE A 169 -1.62 6.07 5.49
C ILE A 169 -2.31 4.92 4.75
N HIS A 170 -2.18 3.70 5.22
CA HIS A 170 -2.88 2.56 4.63
C HIS A 170 -4.41 2.69 4.72
N GLY A 171 -4.95 3.02 5.90
CA GLY A 171 -6.39 3.19 6.09
C GLY A 171 -6.93 4.41 5.33
N ILE A 172 -6.17 5.52 5.35
CA ILE A 172 -6.51 6.75 4.63
C ILE A 172 -6.63 6.48 3.12
N ASP A 173 -5.59 5.85 2.56
CA ASP A 173 -5.53 5.53 1.14
C ASP A 173 -6.59 4.51 0.72
N THR A 174 -6.77 3.46 1.51
CA THR A 174 -7.77 2.42 1.21
C THR A 174 -9.18 2.98 1.21
N LEU A 175 -9.54 3.81 2.19
CA LEU A 175 -10.88 4.40 2.21
C LEU A 175 -11.09 5.36 1.04
N LYS A 176 -10.11 6.21 0.70
CA LYS A 176 -10.14 7.05 -0.50
C LYS A 176 -10.36 6.22 -1.77
N PHE A 177 -9.60 5.13 -1.91
CA PHE A 177 -9.72 4.21 -3.04
C PHE A 177 -11.10 3.55 -3.14
N LEU A 178 -11.65 3.09 -2.01
CA LEU A 178 -12.98 2.47 -1.94
C LEU A 178 -14.10 3.50 -2.15
N ALA A 179 -14.00 4.67 -1.55
CA ALA A 179 -14.96 5.77 -1.75
C ALA A 179 -14.95 6.29 -3.19
N GLY A 180 -13.80 6.16 -3.90
CA GLY A 180 -13.64 6.64 -5.27
C GLY A 180 -13.75 8.15 -5.39
N SER A 181 -13.48 8.88 -4.31
CA SER A 181 -13.57 10.33 -4.18
C SER A 181 -12.44 10.85 -3.30
N ASP A 182 -11.96 12.04 -3.57
CA ASP A 182 -10.99 12.73 -2.72
C ASP A 182 -11.64 13.23 -1.43
N TYR A 183 -10.83 13.37 -0.38
CA TYR A 183 -11.26 14.03 0.84
C TYR A 183 -11.39 15.54 0.59
N ARG A 184 -12.54 16.11 0.94
CA ARG A 184 -12.77 17.56 0.93
C ARG A 184 -12.27 18.20 2.23
N SER A 185 -12.52 17.54 3.36
CA SER A 185 -12.05 17.97 4.68
C SER A 185 -12.00 16.81 5.65
N ILE A 186 -11.12 16.90 6.66
CA ILE A 186 -11.03 15.92 7.73
C ILE A 186 -10.87 16.66 9.06
N ARG A 187 -11.63 16.23 10.07
CA ARG A 187 -11.41 16.58 11.46
C ARG A 187 -10.73 15.43 12.17
N PHE A 188 -9.63 15.70 12.87
CA PHE A 188 -8.87 14.71 13.65
C PHE A 188 -9.20 14.82 15.14
N SER A 189 -9.31 13.68 15.80
CA SER A 189 -9.41 13.57 17.26
C SER A 189 -8.36 12.58 17.76
N TYR A 190 -7.68 12.95 18.85
CA TYR A 190 -6.59 12.17 19.45
C TYR A 190 -6.93 11.85 20.90
N GLN A 191 -7.03 10.57 21.22
CA GLN A 191 -7.31 10.10 22.57
C GLN A 191 -6.12 9.30 23.13
N SER A 192 -5.39 9.88 24.05
CA SER A 192 -4.30 9.20 24.74
C SER A 192 -4.82 8.16 25.72
N SER A 193 -4.06 7.06 25.86
CA SER A 193 -4.39 6.00 26.82
C SER A 193 -4.02 6.43 28.24
N PRO A 194 -4.98 6.51 29.18
CA PRO A 194 -4.69 6.85 30.57
C PRO A 194 -3.68 5.87 31.18
N GLY A 195 -2.64 6.37 31.84
CA GLY A 195 -1.61 5.55 32.48
C GLY A 195 -0.60 4.89 31.54
N ASN A 196 -0.68 5.13 30.21
CA ASN A 196 0.25 4.58 29.21
C ASN A 196 0.60 5.63 28.15
N PRO A 197 1.30 6.69 28.49
CA PRO A 197 1.63 7.80 27.58
C PRO A 197 2.56 7.38 26.42
N GLU A 198 3.24 6.24 26.55
CA GLU A 198 4.12 5.69 25.51
C GLU A 198 3.37 5.04 24.32
N LEU A 199 2.09 4.72 24.53
CA LEU A 199 1.28 4.16 23.44
C LEU A 199 0.89 5.25 22.45
N VAL A 200 0.84 4.89 21.19
CA VAL A 200 0.24 5.73 20.16
C VAL A 200 -1.22 6.01 20.56
N PRO A 201 -1.71 7.26 20.49
CA PRO A 201 -3.10 7.56 20.82
C PRO A 201 -4.07 6.88 19.84
N VAL A 202 -5.30 6.65 20.28
CA VAL A 202 -6.40 6.37 19.36
C VAL A 202 -6.67 7.63 18.54
N ILE A 203 -6.73 7.48 17.23
CA ILE A 203 -6.92 8.59 16.30
C ILE A 203 -8.20 8.34 15.51
N THR A 204 -9.13 9.29 15.57
CA THR A 204 -10.36 9.25 14.78
C THR A 204 -10.36 10.37 13.76
N LEU A 205 -10.70 10.04 12.53
CA LEU A 205 -10.84 10.95 11.40
C LEU A 205 -12.34 11.01 11.05
N ASP A 206 -12.96 12.18 11.16
CA ASP A 206 -14.28 12.47 10.61
C ASP A 206 -14.09 13.13 9.23
N CYS A 207 -14.51 12.43 8.19
CA CYS A 207 -14.14 12.70 6.80
C CYS A 207 -15.35 13.16 6.00
N ASP A 208 -15.24 14.29 5.32
CA ASP A 208 -16.11 14.69 4.22
C ASP A 208 -15.41 14.45 2.88
N PHE A 209 -16.12 13.84 1.94
CA PHE A 209 -15.62 13.62 0.57
C PHE A 209 -16.15 14.69 -0.40
N VAL A 210 -15.43 14.89 -1.51
CA VAL A 210 -15.77 15.89 -2.52
C VAL A 210 -17.15 15.63 -3.14
N ASP A 211 -17.52 14.38 -3.33
CA ASP A 211 -18.80 13.95 -3.90
C ASP A 211 -19.98 13.94 -2.89
N GLY A 212 -19.74 14.39 -1.65
CA GLY A 212 -20.77 14.52 -0.60
C GLY A 212 -20.90 13.29 0.30
N GLN A 213 -20.18 12.20 0.07
CA GLN A 213 -20.10 11.07 0.99
C GLN A 213 -19.44 11.51 2.30
N ARG A 214 -19.71 10.78 3.39
CA ARG A 214 -19.07 10.97 4.69
C ARG A 214 -18.45 9.67 5.19
N GLY A 215 -17.48 9.78 6.08
CA GLY A 215 -16.88 8.59 6.69
C GLY A 215 -16.15 8.84 7.98
N ILE A 216 -15.96 7.77 8.74
CA ILE A 216 -15.15 7.77 9.96
C ILE A 216 -14.06 6.72 9.79
N ILE A 217 -12.81 7.11 10.05
CA ILE A 217 -11.69 6.18 10.19
C ILE A 217 -11.27 6.15 11.66
N THR A 218 -11.14 4.95 12.24
CA THR A 218 -10.62 4.77 13.59
C THR A 218 -9.31 3.99 13.54
N PHE A 219 -8.23 4.63 13.95
CA PHE A 219 -6.94 3.99 14.19
C PHE A 219 -6.81 3.71 15.68
N ALA A 220 -6.87 2.43 16.08
CA ALA A 220 -6.69 2.01 17.46
C ALA A 220 -5.43 1.14 17.58
N PRO A 221 -4.30 1.71 18.00
CA PRO A 221 -2.98 1.06 17.92
C PRO A 221 -2.71 0.04 19.03
N ALA A 222 -3.53 -0.02 20.06
CA ALA A 222 -3.35 -0.87 21.23
C ALA A 222 -4.66 -1.54 21.66
N THR A 223 -5.20 -2.39 20.79
CA THR A 223 -6.40 -3.20 21.07
C THR A 223 -6.03 -4.64 21.44
N GLY A 224 -7.01 -5.46 21.82
CA GLY A 224 -6.81 -6.86 22.17
C GLY A 224 -6.43 -7.76 21.00
N PHE A 225 -6.71 -7.34 19.76
CA PHE A 225 -6.39 -8.09 18.54
C PHE A 225 -6.22 -7.16 17.34
N LEU A 226 -5.52 -7.67 16.33
CA LEU A 226 -5.36 -7.01 15.04
C LEU A 226 -6.60 -7.25 14.18
N THR A 227 -7.22 -6.19 13.71
CA THR A 227 -8.27 -6.27 12.70
C THR A 227 -8.27 -5.02 11.81
N GLU A 228 -8.73 -5.21 10.59
CA GLU A 228 -8.97 -4.11 9.66
C GLU A 228 -10.26 -4.41 8.92
N ARG A 229 -11.21 -3.48 8.96
CA ARG A 229 -12.53 -3.67 8.34
C ARG A 229 -13.07 -2.38 7.78
N CYS A 230 -13.86 -2.50 6.73
CA CYS A 230 -14.54 -1.40 6.08
C CYS A 230 -16.01 -1.71 5.90
N THR A 231 -16.88 -0.76 6.20
CA THR A 231 -18.30 -0.84 5.90
C THR A 231 -18.74 0.39 5.11
N MET A 232 -19.42 0.15 4.00
CA MET A 232 -20.14 1.18 3.25
C MET A 232 -21.63 1.02 3.51
N HIS A 233 -22.28 2.10 3.88
CA HIS A 233 -23.74 2.18 4.01
C HIS A 233 -24.32 3.07 2.91
N GLY A 234 -25.37 2.59 2.28
CA GLY A 234 -26.23 3.34 1.37
C GLY A 234 -27.70 3.19 1.80
N THR A 235 -28.64 3.71 1.02
CA THR A 235 -30.06 3.58 1.34
C THR A 235 -30.51 2.14 1.27
N ASN A 236 -30.82 1.53 2.41
CA ASN A 236 -31.24 0.12 2.54
C ASN A 236 -30.24 -0.89 1.96
N GLN A 237 -28.97 -0.56 1.92
CA GLN A 237 -27.92 -1.42 1.39
C GLN A 237 -26.59 -1.21 2.14
N MET A 238 -25.78 -2.26 2.21
CA MET A 238 -24.50 -2.25 2.91
C MET A 238 -23.53 -3.19 2.20
N ILE A 239 -22.26 -2.80 2.14
CA ILE A 239 -21.14 -3.72 1.91
C ILE A 239 -20.23 -3.67 3.12
N HIS A 240 -19.90 -4.83 3.67
CA HIS A 240 -18.95 -4.96 4.79
C HIS A 240 -17.81 -5.89 4.37
N ALA A 241 -16.56 -5.50 4.68
CA ALA A 241 -15.39 -6.33 4.50
C ALA A 241 -14.54 -6.36 5.78
N THR A 242 -14.15 -7.55 6.22
CA THR A 242 -13.05 -7.76 7.18
C THR A 242 -11.86 -8.31 6.39
N MET A 243 -10.71 -7.65 6.50
CA MET A 243 -9.51 -8.01 5.74
C MET A 243 -8.87 -9.30 6.27
N PRO A 244 -8.33 -10.19 5.41
CA PRO A 244 -7.63 -11.39 5.83
C PRO A 244 -6.27 -11.06 6.44
N TYR A 245 -5.91 -11.73 7.54
CA TYR A 245 -4.63 -11.59 8.22
C TYR A 245 -4.08 -12.94 8.69
N HIS A 246 -3.99 -13.91 7.79
CA HIS A 246 -3.42 -15.23 8.09
C HIS A 246 -1.95 -15.13 8.52
N GLY A 247 -1.58 -15.96 9.48
CA GLY A 247 -0.20 -16.07 9.94
C GLY A 247 0.38 -14.81 10.60
N ILE A 248 -0.46 -13.81 10.94
CA ILE A 248 -0.03 -12.63 11.69
C ILE A 248 -0.39 -12.80 13.16
N ALA A 249 0.62 -12.73 14.02
CA ALA A 249 0.42 -12.80 15.46
C ALA A 249 -0.53 -11.69 15.94
N GLY A 250 -1.51 -12.07 16.76
CA GLY A 250 -2.53 -11.15 17.28
C GLY A 250 -3.72 -10.90 16.35
N SER A 251 -3.81 -11.58 15.18
CA SER A 251 -5.03 -11.56 14.36
C SER A 251 -6.16 -12.34 15.04
N LEU A 252 -7.37 -11.78 15.02
CA LEU A 252 -8.56 -12.43 15.58
C LEU A 252 -9.04 -13.56 14.66
N THR A 253 -9.04 -13.31 13.36
CA THR A 253 -9.46 -14.26 12.33
C THR A 253 -8.39 -14.33 11.25
N GLY A 254 -8.10 -15.53 10.74
CA GLY A 254 -7.26 -15.68 9.56
C GLY A 254 -7.99 -15.18 8.32
N ASP A 255 -9.26 -15.60 8.14
CA ASP A 255 -10.05 -15.37 6.93
C ASP A 255 -10.61 -13.95 6.85
N GLY A 256 -10.61 -13.42 5.63
CA GLY A 256 -11.40 -12.25 5.27
C GLY A 256 -12.85 -12.62 4.99
N LEU A 257 -13.74 -11.67 5.23
CA LEU A 257 -15.17 -11.83 4.97
C LEU A 257 -15.70 -10.62 4.21
N LEU A 258 -16.41 -10.85 3.12
CA LEU A 258 -17.11 -9.82 2.36
C LEU A 258 -18.60 -10.12 2.34
N THR A 259 -19.40 -9.22 2.88
CA THR A 259 -20.85 -9.37 3.00
C THR A 259 -21.56 -8.20 2.30
N VAL A 260 -22.57 -8.51 1.51
CA VAL A 260 -23.52 -7.52 0.97
C VAL A 260 -24.88 -7.79 1.60
N ALA A 261 -25.53 -6.74 2.09
CA ALA A 261 -26.90 -6.81 2.56
C ALA A 261 -27.76 -5.73 1.88
N GLN A 262 -28.98 -6.11 1.53
CA GLN A 262 -29.98 -5.23 0.93
C GLN A 262 -31.35 -5.52 1.53
N GLN A 263 -32.11 -4.46 1.83
CA GLN A 263 -33.47 -4.58 2.38
C GLN A 263 -33.54 -5.47 3.64
N GLY A 264 -32.50 -5.44 4.49
CA GLY A 264 -32.42 -6.26 5.71
C GLY A 264 -32.07 -7.73 5.49
N GLN A 265 -31.70 -8.15 4.28
CA GLN A 265 -31.30 -9.50 3.94
C GLN A 265 -29.86 -9.53 3.43
N VAL A 266 -29.10 -10.56 3.81
CA VAL A 266 -27.78 -10.84 3.24
C VAL A 266 -27.96 -11.42 1.84
N THR A 267 -27.43 -10.73 0.83
CA THR A 267 -27.53 -11.13 -0.58
C THR A 267 -26.24 -11.74 -1.12
N LEU A 268 -25.10 -11.48 -0.46
CA LEU A 268 -23.80 -12.05 -0.79
C LEU A 268 -22.99 -12.27 0.48
N ASN A 269 -22.28 -13.38 0.55
CA ASN A 269 -21.31 -13.66 1.63
C ASN A 269 -20.14 -14.46 1.03
N GLU A 270 -18.98 -13.82 0.88
CA GLU A 270 -17.77 -14.42 0.31
C GLU A 270 -16.68 -14.49 1.39
N VAL A 271 -16.01 -15.65 1.48
CA VAL A 271 -14.89 -15.87 2.40
C VAL A 271 -13.59 -15.84 1.62
N TYR A 272 -12.61 -15.10 2.14
CA TYR A 272 -11.26 -14.96 1.61
C TYR A 272 -10.28 -15.67 2.53
N GLY A 273 -10.15 -16.98 2.34
CA GLY A 273 -9.21 -17.82 3.06
C GLY A 273 -7.78 -17.77 2.51
N GLU A 274 -6.84 -18.39 3.20
CA GLU A 274 -5.47 -18.52 2.72
C GLU A 274 -5.41 -19.50 1.55
N THR A 275 -5.17 -18.99 0.34
CA THR A 275 -5.10 -19.79 -0.89
C THR A 275 -3.69 -19.88 -1.44
N GLU A 276 -2.99 -18.75 -1.56
CA GLU A 276 -1.68 -18.66 -2.19
C GLU A 276 -0.63 -18.00 -1.28
N GLY A 277 -1.01 -17.63 -0.06
CA GLY A 277 -0.15 -17.05 0.97
C GLY A 277 -0.24 -15.54 1.11
N PHE A 278 0.39 -15.05 2.17
CA PHE A 278 0.34 -13.66 2.62
C PHE A 278 0.54 -12.63 1.50
N PHE A 279 1.48 -12.86 0.59
CA PHE A 279 1.85 -11.89 -0.44
C PHE A 279 0.75 -11.69 -1.51
N VAL A 280 -0.08 -12.71 -1.77
CA VAL A 280 -1.24 -12.60 -2.67
C VAL A 280 -2.41 -11.95 -1.94
N GLU A 281 -2.77 -12.46 -0.76
CA GLU A 281 -3.92 -12.01 0.01
C GLU A 281 -3.81 -10.55 0.44
N ASN A 282 -2.61 -10.12 0.78
CA ASN A 282 -2.32 -8.75 1.17
C ASN A 282 -1.96 -7.83 -0.02
N GLY A 283 -2.15 -8.30 -1.26
CA GLY A 283 -2.08 -7.48 -2.46
C GLY A 283 -0.68 -7.20 -3.01
N PHE A 284 0.39 -7.71 -2.39
CA PHE A 284 1.76 -7.49 -2.89
C PHE A 284 1.97 -8.09 -4.28
N TYR A 285 1.43 -9.28 -4.53
CA TYR A 285 1.49 -9.85 -5.86
C TYR A 285 0.75 -8.98 -6.86
N GLY A 286 -0.49 -8.61 -6.55
CA GLY A 286 -1.33 -7.83 -7.46
C GLY A 286 -0.73 -6.46 -7.81
N GLU A 287 -0.11 -5.75 -6.86
CA GLU A 287 0.50 -4.44 -7.14
C GLU A 287 1.76 -4.54 -8.01
N ASN A 288 2.62 -5.54 -7.74
CA ASN A 288 3.83 -5.76 -8.54
C ASN A 288 3.50 -6.24 -9.96
N ALA A 289 2.60 -7.21 -10.08
CA ALA A 289 2.13 -7.70 -11.38
C ALA A 289 1.52 -6.57 -12.21
N HIS A 290 0.61 -5.77 -11.63
CA HIS A 290 0.02 -4.62 -12.29
C HIS A 290 1.06 -3.63 -12.82
N PHE A 291 2.09 -3.32 -12.01
CA PHE A 291 3.15 -2.43 -12.44
C PHE A 291 3.93 -2.99 -13.62
N PHE A 292 4.36 -4.25 -13.52
CA PHE A 292 5.13 -4.91 -14.59
C PHE A 292 4.32 -5.03 -15.88
N ASP A 293 3.03 -5.36 -15.79
CA ASP A 293 2.13 -5.43 -16.94
C ASP A 293 1.93 -4.06 -17.59
N CYS A 294 1.79 -3.00 -16.78
CA CYS A 294 1.74 -1.63 -17.28
C CYS A 294 3.01 -1.25 -18.04
N VAL A 295 4.18 -1.57 -17.50
CA VAL A 295 5.48 -1.31 -18.17
C VAL A 295 5.59 -2.12 -19.47
N ARG A 296 5.24 -3.40 -19.46
CA ARG A 296 5.24 -4.25 -20.68
C ARG A 296 4.32 -3.72 -21.77
N ALA A 297 3.15 -3.23 -21.39
CA ALA A 297 2.14 -2.71 -22.30
C ALA A 297 2.40 -1.27 -22.75
N GLY A 298 3.39 -0.57 -22.16
CA GLY A 298 3.60 0.85 -22.39
C GLY A 298 2.45 1.74 -21.88
N ILE A 299 1.71 1.27 -20.86
CA ILE A 299 0.56 1.98 -20.28
C ILE A 299 0.99 2.57 -18.93
N ARG A 300 0.76 3.87 -18.74
CA ARG A 300 1.08 4.54 -17.46
C ARG A 300 0.20 4.00 -16.32
N PRO A 301 0.78 3.54 -15.20
CA PRO A 301 0.01 3.16 -14.02
C PRO A 301 -0.82 4.33 -13.49
N LYS A 302 -2.05 4.04 -13.03
CA LYS A 302 -2.92 5.04 -12.37
C LYS A 302 -2.59 5.20 -10.88
N ASP A 303 -1.92 4.22 -10.31
CA ASP A 303 -1.50 4.16 -8.90
C ASP A 303 -0.11 4.79 -8.71
N ASP A 304 0.14 5.89 -9.42
CA ASP A 304 1.40 6.64 -9.44
C ASP A 304 1.61 7.50 -8.17
N ILE A 305 2.75 8.20 -8.11
CA ILE A 305 3.10 9.06 -6.97
C ILE A 305 2.05 10.15 -6.76
N ALA A 306 1.50 10.73 -7.83
CA ALA A 306 0.51 11.79 -7.74
C ALA A 306 -0.80 11.31 -7.10
N SER A 307 -1.21 10.06 -7.38
CA SER A 307 -2.40 9.44 -6.78
C SER A 307 -2.30 9.29 -5.25
N GLY A 308 -1.07 9.24 -4.71
CA GLY A 308 -0.78 9.11 -3.28
C GLY A 308 -0.66 10.44 -2.54
N LEU A 309 -0.58 11.58 -3.24
CA LEU A 309 -0.27 12.87 -2.63
C LEU A 309 -1.20 13.24 -1.48
N GLN A 310 -2.50 13.17 -1.68
CA GLN A 310 -3.48 13.52 -0.63
C GLN A 310 -3.36 12.59 0.58
N SER A 311 -3.10 11.30 0.38
CA SER A 311 -2.90 10.35 1.49
C SER A 311 -1.66 10.70 2.31
N VAL A 312 -0.59 11.18 1.67
CA VAL A 312 0.62 11.69 2.36
C VAL A 312 0.32 12.96 3.14
N GLU A 313 -0.41 13.92 2.57
CA GLU A 313 -0.78 15.17 3.25
C GLU A 313 -1.57 14.91 4.53
N ILE A 314 -2.53 13.99 4.47
CA ILE A 314 -3.35 13.62 5.62
C ILE A 314 -2.53 12.88 6.67
N ALA A 315 -1.66 11.94 6.26
CA ALA A 315 -0.74 11.26 7.16
C ALA A 315 0.23 12.24 7.84
N ASP A 316 0.71 13.26 7.13
CA ASP A 316 1.54 14.33 7.68
C ASP A 316 0.78 15.19 8.69
N CYS A 317 -0.51 15.47 8.48
CA CYS A 317 -1.37 16.11 9.48
C CYS A 317 -1.44 15.31 10.79
N ILE A 318 -1.55 13.97 10.71
CA ILE A 318 -1.52 13.09 11.90
C ILE A 318 -0.18 13.20 12.62
N ARG A 319 0.94 13.17 11.89
CA ARG A 319 2.30 13.30 12.46
C ARG A 319 2.49 14.64 13.17
N GLN A 320 1.91 15.71 12.62
CA GLN A 320 1.94 17.05 13.19
C GLN A 320 0.85 17.28 14.25
N LYS A 321 0.02 16.29 14.55
CA LYS A 321 -1.13 16.37 15.47
C LYS A 321 -2.09 17.54 15.16
N LYS A 322 -2.33 17.78 13.88
CA LYS A 322 -3.30 18.80 13.44
C LYS A 322 -4.72 18.38 13.78
N GLU A 323 -5.60 19.34 14.01
CA GLU A 323 -7.01 19.12 14.27
C GLU A 323 -7.86 19.09 12.98
N PHE A 324 -7.36 19.68 11.90
CA PHE A 324 -8.06 19.77 10.62
C PHE A 324 -7.14 19.61 9.42
N TYR A 325 -7.70 19.04 8.37
CA TYR A 325 -7.16 19.01 7.01
C TYR A 325 -8.18 19.57 6.03
N THR A 326 -7.69 20.43 5.14
CA THR A 326 -8.32 20.85 3.89
C THR A 326 -7.22 20.89 2.82
N PRO A 327 -7.46 20.43 1.56
CA PRO A 327 -6.49 20.46 0.46
C PRO A 327 -5.92 21.82 0.14
#